data_669b96c7a3ecd8c51ecf00faca86b387
#
_entry.id   669b96c7a3ecd8c51ecf00faca86b387
#
_cell.length_a   1.000
_cell.length_b   1.000
_cell.length_c   1.000
_cell.angle_alpha   90.00
_cell.angle_beta   90.00
_cell.angle_gamma   90.00
#
_symmetry.space_group_name_H-M   'P 1'
#
loop_
_entity.id
_entity.type
_entity.pdbx_description
1 polymer ?
#
loop_
_entity_poly.entity_id
_entity_poly.type
_entity_poly.pdbx_seq_one_letter_code
_entity_poly.pdbx_strand_id
1 'polypeptide(L)'
;MLYIPKSANTGMKAKFVSALTEEMDKYATLSVCSTIAQVRKMTNNHASDILHIIGCNSIHCYKALRIAEKHGVLVVVSPSGDLMPWNRKVADKTGNVVFQEKTIREADAIHVGSEMEQEHMKLLAWNTRQELVRNSIVTHQITQRQMVFALFRLYQKVIDSNTFRLMNDDEKQAENMLLHCGVWLSAHQQPSHEAPFYPLTEDPEAKSLLNRLQEESLRKILLHANDENVIDYIRKGATYLHLQVESINFDGIERFEQKLKKPHDSLPTDRLLARHAMKNKIRFDHLRQDEKPSDTEMALCYLFVNIDFALQRHTLIRRHLVQLYMLLRYSDYDEDKLERMLRSLQMKPFASRLMQILHESLALEEGFMPIPPKDDRTTSSIRKKLQNINIQ
;
A
#
# COMPACT_ATOMS: atom_id res chain seq x y z
N MET A 1 18.00 8.43 -7.52
CA MET A 1 18.84 9.41 -6.77
C MET A 1 19.64 8.67 -5.70
N LEU A 2 20.93 8.93 -5.59
CA LEU A 2 21.79 8.44 -4.50
C LEU A 2 22.02 9.54 -3.47
N TYR A 3 21.97 9.20 -2.19
CA TYR A 3 22.32 10.11 -1.11
C TYR A 3 23.44 9.51 -0.24
N ILE A 4 24.50 10.24 -0.08
CA ILE A 4 25.59 9.92 0.85
C ILE A 4 25.99 11.19 1.63
N PRO A 5 25.86 11.21 2.97
CA PRO A 5 26.32 12.35 3.76
C PRO A 5 27.81 12.64 3.51
N LYS A 6 28.19 13.91 3.42
CA LYS A 6 29.62 14.30 3.21
C LYS A 6 30.57 13.61 4.18
N SER A 7 30.18 13.51 5.46
CA SER A 7 30.97 12.84 6.51
C SER A 7 31.11 11.33 6.32
N ALA A 8 30.23 10.69 5.57
CA ALA A 8 30.22 9.26 5.29
C ALA A 8 30.84 8.91 3.92
N ASN A 9 31.09 9.93 3.07
CA ASN A 9 31.63 9.73 1.73
C ASN A 9 33.16 9.55 1.76
N THR A 10 33.59 8.49 2.44
CA THR A 10 35.01 8.17 2.60
C THR A 10 35.23 6.65 2.45
N GLY A 11 36.46 6.25 2.16
CA GLY A 11 36.87 4.85 2.12
C GLY A 11 36.03 4.00 1.15
N MET A 12 35.51 2.88 1.63
CA MET A 12 34.75 1.91 0.84
C MET A 12 33.42 2.45 0.32
N LYS A 13 32.74 3.29 1.10
CA LYS A 13 31.46 3.90 0.68
C LYS A 13 31.66 4.85 -0.50
N ALA A 14 32.72 5.65 -0.50
CA ALA A 14 33.04 6.54 -1.61
C ALA A 14 33.34 5.73 -2.88
N LYS A 15 34.14 4.65 -2.76
CA LYS A 15 34.43 3.76 -3.89
C LYS A 15 33.16 3.09 -4.44
N PHE A 16 32.26 2.66 -3.57
CA PHE A 16 30.96 2.07 -3.96
C PHE A 16 30.10 3.08 -4.72
N VAL A 17 29.97 4.32 -4.23
CA VAL A 17 29.22 5.38 -4.91
C VAL A 17 29.83 5.70 -6.26
N SER A 18 31.18 5.83 -6.34
CA SER A 18 31.87 6.07 -7.62
C SER A 18 31.60 4.97 -8.64
N ALA A 19 31.73 3.70 -8.23
CA ALA A 19 31.44 2.55 -9.10
C ALA A 19 29.97 2.47 -9.56
N LEU A 20 29.04 2.80 -8.65
CA LEU A 20 27.63 2.89 -9.01
C LEU A 20 27.37 4.00 -10.01
N THR A 21 27.93 5.20 -9.78
CA THR A 21 27.73 6.35 -10.66
C THR A 21 28.26 6.06 -12.06
N GLU A 22 29.48 5.55 -12.15
CA GLU A 22 30.13 5.24 -13.42
C GLU A 22 29.34 4.23 -14.29
N GLU A 23 28.76 3.20 -13.66
CA GLU A 23 28.06 2.16 -14.39
C GLU A 23 26.57 2.46 -14.58
N MET A 24 25.89 3.06 -13.58
CA MET A 24 24.46 3.37 -13.67
C MET A 24 24.13 4.47 -14.67
N ASP A 25 24.97 5.49 -14.80
CA ASP A 25 24.76 6.60 -15.76
C ASP A 25 24.63 6.12 -17.21
N LYS A 26 25.07 4.88 -17.50
CA LYS A 26 24.93 4.27 -18.84
C LYS A 26 23.48 3.80 -19.12
N TYR A 27 22.67 3.62 -18.08
CA TYR A 27 21.36 2.96 -18.19
C TYR A 27 20.20 3.78 -17.60
N ALA A 28 20.48 4.73 -16.71
CA ALA A 28 19.45 5.51 -16.02
C ALA A 28 19.96 6.90 -15.64
N THR A 29 19.07 7.87 -15.58
CA THR A 29 19.41 9.21 -15.06
C THR A 29 19.72 9.11 -13.56
N LEU A 30 20.97 9.39 -13.19
CA LEU A 30 21.45 9.30 -11.82
C LEU A 30 21.81 10.69 -11.27
N SER A 31 21.35 11.00 -10.08
CA SER A 31 21.74 12.19 -9.33
C SER A 31 22.37 11.80 -8.00
N VAL A 32 23.55 12.34 -7.70
CA VAL A 32 24.24 12.11 -6.42
C VAL A 32 24.09 13.34 -5.54
N CYS A 33 23.51 13.15 -4.36
CA CYS A 33 23.30 14.18 -3.34
C CYS A 33 24.20 13.93 -2.13
N SER A 34 24.77 14.99 -1.58
CA SER A 34 25.59 14.94 -0.36
C SER A 34 25.04 15.81 0.78
N THR A 35 23.99 16.59 0.50
CA THR A 35 23.34 17.48 1.46
C THR A 35 21.82 17.28 1.47
N ILE A 36 21.20 17.55 2.60
CA ILE A 36 19.73 17.50 2.75
C ILE A 36 19.02 18.52 1.84
N ALA A 37 19.65 19.68 1.58
CA ALA A 37 19.09 20.67 0.67
C ALA A 37 19.00 20.15 -0.78
N GLN A 38 20.00 19.39 -1.24
CA GLN A 38 19.96 18.74 -2.55
C GLN A 38 18.87 17.68 -2.62
N VAL A 39 18.73 16.82 -1.59
CA VAL A 39 17.66 15.82 -1.51
C VAL A 39 16.30 16.52 -1.62
N ARG A 40 16.06 17.56 -0.83
CA ARG A 40 14.79 18.31 -0.86
C ARG A 40 14.50 18.93 -2.24
N LYS A 41 15.53 19.51 -2.90
CA LYS A 41 15.35 20.07 -4.25
C LYS A 41 14.95 18.99 -5.25
N MET A 42 15.58 17.83 -5.22
CA MET A 42 15.32 16.74 -6.16
C MET A 42 13.94 16.08 -5.91
N THR A 43 13.55 15.89 -4.65
CA THR A 43 12.24 15.30 -4.31
C THR A 43 11.08 16.25 -4.60
N ASN A 44 11.25 17.58 -4.39
CA ASN A 44 10.22 18.57 -4.70
C ASN A 44 9.86 18.61 -6.19
N ASN A 45 10.81 18.32 -7.06
CA ASN A 45 10.61 18.36 -8.51
C ASN A 45 10.07 17.04 -9.07
N HIS A 46 9.73 16.06 -8.23
CA HIS A 46 9.34 14.69 -8.63
C HIS A 46 10.32 14.05 -9.64
N ALA A 47 11.60 14.43 -9.55
CA ALA A 47 12.64 13.99 -10.49
C ALA A 47 13.25 12.63 -10.15
N SER A 48 12.66 11.89 -9.21
CA SER A 48 13.23 10.61 -8.77
C SER A 48 12.19 9.70 -8.16
N ASP A 49 12.12 8.48 -8.63
CA ASP A 49 11.24 7.42 -8.11
C ASP A 49 11.81 6.82 -6.82
N ILE A 50 13.12 6.71 -6.73
CA ILE A 50 13.84 6.08 -5.61
C ILE A 50 14.95 6.98 -5.09
N LEU A 51 15.03 7.09 -3.76
CA LEU A 51 16.17 7.58 -3.00
C LEU A 51 16.93 6.39 -2.41
N HIS A 52 18.16 6.13 -2.88
CA HIS A 52 19.04 5.15 -2.28
C HIS A 52 20.02 5.85 -1.32
N ILE A 53 19.91 5.57 -0.03
CA ILE A 53 20.73 6.14 1.03
C ILE A 53 21.90 5.21 1.32
N ILE A 54 23.13 5.72 1.25
CA ILE A 54 24.35 4.97 1.54
C ILE A 54 24.83 5.30 2.95
N GLY A 55 24.76 4.30 3.82
CA GLY A 55 24.99 4.43 5.26
C GLY A 55 23.74 4.76 6.04
N CYS A 56 23.77 4.52 7.36
CA CYS A 56 22.67 4.82 8.28
C CYS A 56 23.13 5.45 9.60
N ASN A 57 24.44 5.70 9.77
CA ASN A 57 25.03 6.18 11.02
C ASN A 57 24.98 7.74 11.14
N SER A 58 23.88 8.34 10.74
CA SER A 58 23.72 9.79 10.83
C SER A 58 22.25 10.20 10.87
N ILE A 59 21.93 11.19 11.72
CA ILE A 59 20.61 11.84 11.72
C ILE A 59 20.23 12.40 10.32
N HIS A 60 21.22 12.72 9.49
CA HIS A 60 20.97 13.22 8.13
C HIS A 60 20.39 12.11 7.22
N CYS A 61 20.77 10.84 7.43
CA CYS A 61 20.17 9.72 6.70
C CYS A 61 18.67 9.62 7.04
N TYR A 62 18.31 9.72 8.32
CA TYR A 62 16.91 9.74 8.75
C TYR A 62 16.16 10.96 8.21
N LYS A 63 16.77 12.16 8.24
CA LYS A 63 16.15 13.36 7.66
C LYS A 63 15.94 13.23 6.15
N ALA A 64 16.88 12.62 5.41
CA ALA A 64 16.74 12.36 3.98
C ALA A 64 15.57 11.42 3.70
N LEU A 65 15.44 10.32 4.47
CA LEU A 65 14.33 9.39 4.40
C LEU A 65 12.99 10.11 4.62
N ARG A 66 12.85 10.89 5.70
CA ARG A 66 11.60 11.61 6.01
C ARG A 66 11.20 12.63 4.93
N ILE A 67 12.18 13.25 4.27
CA ILE A 67 11.90 14.14 3.14
C ILE A 67 11.39 13.33 1.94
N ALA A 68 12.06 12.24 1.58
CA ALA A 68 11.64 11.39 0.48
C ALA A 68 10.21 10.84 0.70
N GLU A 69 9.94 10.30 1.88
CA GLU A 69 8.63 9.77 2.27
C GLU A 69 7.51 10.82 2.15
N LYS A 70 7.77 12.07 2.61
CA LYS A 70 6.81 13.16 2.50
C LYS A 70 6.43 13.49 1.05
N HIS A 71 7.32 13.24 0.10
CA HIS A 71 7.13 13.50 -1.33
C HIS A 71 6.80 12.23 -2.15
N GLY A 72 6.47 11.12 -1.49
CA GLY A 72 6.10 9.88 -2.15
C GLY A 72 7.26 9.09 -2.77
N VAL A 73 8.51 9.58 -2.62
CA VAL A 73 9.72 8.90 -3.15
C VAL A 73 10.04 7.68 -2.29
N LEU A 74 10.25 6.53 -2.93
CA LEU A 74 10.59 5.27 -2.25
C LEU A 74 12.04 5.29 -1.77
N VAL A 75 12.31 4.64 -0.64
CA VAL A 75 13.63 4.69 0.01
C VAL A 75 14.25 3.30 0.13
N VAL A 76 15.43 3.14 -0.46
CA VAL A 76 16.32 2.01 -0.24
C VAL A 76 17.48 2.45 0.63
N VAL A 77 17.87 1.67 1.62
CA VAL A 77 19.02 1.97 2.49
C VAL A 77 20.08 0.88 2.37
N SER A 78 21.32 1.27 2.11
CA SER A 78 22.50 0.40 2.23
C SER A 78 23.22 0.73 3.52
N PRO A 79 23.16 -0.07 4.58
CA PRO A 79 23.91 0.19 5.81
C PRO A 79 25.42 0.24 5.58
N SER A 80 25.92 -0.54 4.63
CA SER A 80 27.33 -0.57 4.22
C SER A 80 28.28 -0.74 5.43
N GLY A 81 27.97 -1.69 6.29
CA GLY A 81 28.74 -2.04 7.49
C GLY A 81 28.46 -1.18 8.73
N ASP A 82 27.63 -0.13 8.64
CA ASP A 82 27.35 0.75 9.81
C ASP A 82 26.68 0.01 10.98
N LEU A 83 25.95 -1.06 10.71
CA LEU A 83 25.24 -1.86 11.72
C LEU A 83 26.07 -3.00 12.30
N MET A 84 27.25 -3.25 11.75
CA MET A 84 28.11 -4.32 12.27
C MET A 84 28.50 -4.05 13.72
N PRO A 85 28.68 -5.07 14.57
CA PRO A 85 28.86 -4.91 16.02
C PRO A 85 29.97 -3.96 16.41
N TRP A 86 31.07 -3.94 15.66
CA TRP A 86 32.20 -3.04 15.92
C TRP A 86 31.90 -1.58 15.59
N ASN A 87 31.10 -1.30 14.56
CA ASN A 87 30.70 0.06 14.19
C ASN A 87 29.52 0.56 15.04
N ARG A 88 28.62 -0.34 15.46
CA ARG A 88 27.50 -0.03 16.34
C ARG A 88 27.93 0.48 17.70
N LYS A 89 29.00 -0.09 18.28
CA LYS A 89 29.59 0.41 19.54
C LYS A 89 30.00 1.90 19.47
N VAL A 90 30.39 2.38 18.29
CA VAL A 90 30.71 3.79 18.07
C VAL A 90 29.41 4.62 17.99
N ALA A 91 28.39 4.11 17.34
CA ALA A 91 27.10 4.77 17.24
C ALA A 91 26.39 4.90 18.61
N ASP A 92 26.50 3.89 19.47
CA ASP A 92 25.98 3.94 20.85
C ASP A 92 26.59 5.11 21.65
N LYS A 93 27.88 5.34 21.52
CA LYS A 93 28.57 6.45 22.19
C LYS A 93 28.17 7.84 21.69
N THR A 94 27.70 7.93 20.45
CA THR A 94 27.27 9.19 19.81
C THR A 94 25.76 9.42 19.88
N GLY A 95 24.97 8.50 20.43
CA GLY A 95 23.52 8.56 20.49
C GLY A 95 22.83 8.38 19.12
N ASN A 96 23.56 7.95 18.10
CA ASN A 96 23.03 7.79 16.73
C ASN A 96 22.23 6.48 16.54
N VAL A 97 22.24 5.55 17.49
CA VAL A 97 21.57 4.24 17.39
C VAL A 97 20.09 4.37 17.13
N VAL A 98 19.42 5.33 17.79
CA VAL A 98 17.98 5.58 17.60
C VAL A 98 17.67 5.98 16.15
N PHE A 99 18.52 6.78 15.51
CA PHE A 99 18.33 7.18 14.12
C PHE A 99 18.68 6.06 13.14
N GLN A 100 19.65 5.21 13.48
CA GLN A 100 19.95 3.99 12.71
C GLN A 100 18.73 3.08 12.65
N GLU A 101 18.18 2.74 13.82
CA GLU A 101 17.00 1.87 13.91
C GLU A 101 15.83 2.44 13.14
N LYS A 102 15.49 3.73 13.34
CA LYS A 102 14.40 4.39 12.62
C LYS A 102 14.63 4.38 11.11
N THR A 103 15.84 4.72 10.65
CA THR A 103 16.17 4.73 9.22
C THR A 103 15.98 3.37 8.58
N ILE A 104 16.37 2.30 9.28
CA ILE A 104 16.22 0.93 8.78
C ILE A 104 14.77 0.47 8.82
N ARG A 105 14.04 0.73 9.91
CA ARG A 105 12.64 0.29 10.07
C ARG A 105 11.70 0.94 9.08
N GLU A 106 11.91 2.24 8.82
CA GLU A 106 11.02 3.04 7.97
C GLU A 106 11.39 2.95 6.48
N ALA A 107 12.56 2.41 6.12
CA ALA A 107 12.94 2.20 4.71
C ALA A 107 12.03 1.19 3.99
N ASP A 108 11.78 1.43 2.70
CA ASP A 108 10.98 0.54 1.85
C ASP A 108 11.71 -0.79 1.57
N ALA A 109 13.04 -0.76 1.49
CA ALA A 109 13.89 -1.94 1.45
C ALA A 109 15.31 -1.66 1.93
N ILE A 110 16.00 -2.74 2.30
CA ILE A 110 17.41 -2.71 2.72
C ILE A 110 18.24 -3.48 1.69
N HIS A 111 19.22 -2.80 1.12
CA HIS A 111 20.26 -3.42 0.33
C HIS A 111 21.42 -3.83 1.25
N VAL A 112 21.72 -5.11 1.32
CA VAL A 112 22.89 -5.65 2.05
C VAL A 112 23.97 -6.09 1.08
N GLY A 113 25.22 -5.68 1.34
CA GLY A 113 26.35 -5.85 0.43
C GLY A 113 27.11 -7.17 0.58
N SER A 114 26.82 -7.96 1.65
CA SER A 114 27.47 -9.24 1.92
C SER A 114 26.58 -10.16 2.75
N GLU A 115 26.86 -11.46 2.71
CA GLU A 115 26.17 -12.49 3.51
C GLU A 115 26.27 -12.21 5.00
N MET A 116 27.45 -11.79 5.47
CA MET A 116 27.67 -11.46 6.89
C MET A 116 26.79 -10.28 7.33
N GLU A 117 26.65 -9.25 6.50
CA GLU A 117 25.76 -8.13 6.77
C GLU A 117 24.30 -8.59 6.77
N GLN A 118 23.92 -9.49 5.85
CA GLN A 118 22.58 -10.05 5.79
C GLN A 118 22.21 -10.85 7.04
N GLU A 119 23.10 -11.72 7.49
CA GLU A 119 22.89 -12.51 8.71
C GLU A 119 22.70 -11.59 9.92
N HIS A 120 23.54 -10.57 10.03
CA HIS A 120 23.43 -9.61 11.13
C HIS A 120 22.12 -8.82 11.06
N MET A 121 21.69 -8.42 9.88
CA MET A 121 20.39 -7.74 9.67
C MET A 121 19.20 -8.64 10.03
N LYS A 122 19.28 -9.95 9.75
CA LYS A 122 18.26 -10.93 10.19
C LYS A 122 18.17 -11.01 11.71
N LEU A 123 19.31 -10.99 12.41
CA LEU A 123 19.35 -10.98 13.88
C LEU A 123 18.73 -9.70 14.48
N LEU A 124 18.93 -8.54 13.86
CA LEU A 124 18.33 -7.29 14.31
C LEU A 124 16.81 -7.26 14.12
N ALA A 125 16.29 -7.96 13.11
CA ALA A 125 14.86 -8.03 12.77
C ALA A 125 14.16 -6.65 12.66
N TRP A 126 14.90 -5.60 12.26
CA TRP A 126 14.37 -4.24 12.16
C TRP A 126 13.58 -4.01 10.87
N ASN A 127 13.95 -4.70 9.79
CA ASN A 127 13.25 -4.66 8.51
C ASN A 127 13.39 -6.01 7.82
N THR A 128 12.27 -6.60 7.42
CA THR A 128 12.23 -7.90 6.74
C THR A 128 12.45 -7.80 5.23
N ARG A 129 12.27 -6.60 4.64
CA ARG A 129 12.46 -6.35 3.21
C ARG A 129 13.94 -6.14 2.91
N GLN A 130 14.71 -7.22 2.92
CA GLN A 130 16.15 -7.22 2.68
C GLN A 130 16.47 -7.94 1.38
N GLU A 131 17.44 -7.40 0.62
CA GLU A 131 17.96 -8.04 -0.58
C GLU A 131 19.49 -8.03 -0.56
N LEU A 132 20.08 -9.19 -0.80
CA LEU A 132 21.53 -9.33 -0.94
C LEU A 132 21.94 -9.00 -2.38
N VAL A 133 22.59 -7.87 -2.53
CA VAL A 133 23.32 -7.54 -3.77
C VAL A 133 24.78 -7.36 -3.41
N ARG A 134 25.60 -8.37 -3.77
CA ARG A 134 27.03 -8.35 -3.42
C ARG A 134 27.72 -7.10 -3.96
N ASN A 135 28.54 -6.49 -3.11
CA ASN A 135 29.32 -5.33 -3.50
C ASN A 135 30.56 -5.80 -4.31
N SER A 136 30.61 -5.44 -5.60
CA SER A 136 31.69 -5.83 -6.51
C SER A 136 33.08 -5.36 -6.06
N ILE A 137 33.14 -4.28 -5.27
CA ILE A 137 34.41 -3.71 -4.78
C ILE A 137 34.95 -4.50 -3.59
N VAL A 138 34.07 -5.08 -2.78
CA VAL A 138 34.45 -5.81 -1.57
C VAL A 138 34.68 -7.29 -1.87
N THR A 139 33.77 -7.91 -2.60
CA THR A 139 33.76 -9.35 -2.79
C THR A 139 34.56 -9.82 -4.00
N HIS A 140 34.77 -8.96 -5.00
CA HIS A 140 35.40 -9.31 -6.29
C HIS A 140 34.79 -10.53 -7.00
N GLN A 141 33.61 -11.01 -6.51
CA GLN A 141 32.91 -12.19 -7.05
C GLN A 141 31.97 -11.84 -8.21
N ILE A 142 31.63 -10.58 -8.35
CA ILE A 142 30.76 -10.07 -9.40
C ILE A 142 31.37 -8.81 -10.02
N THR A 143 31.01 -8.53 -11.27
CA THR A 143 31.37 -7.29 -11.97
C THR A 143 30.51 -6.10 -11.49
N GLN A 144 30.98 -4.88 -11.71
CA GLN A 144 30.18 -3.67 -11.45
C GLN A 144 28.86 -3.70 -12.20
N ARG A 145 28.90 -4.13 -13.47
CA ARG A 145 27.69 -4.28 -14.30
C ARG A 145 26.67 -5.25 -13.69
N GLN A 146 27.11 -6.42 -13.23
CA GLN A 146 26.22 -7.38 -12.56
C GLN A 146 25.62 -6.81 -11.28
N MET A 147 26.40 -6.08 -10.49
CA MET A 147 25.93 -5.38 -9.29
C MET A 147 24.85 -4.35 -9.63
N VAL A 148 25.07 -3.52 -10.65
CA VAL A 148 24.11 -2.49 -11.08
C VAL A 148 22.79 -3.12 -11.56
N PHE A 149 22.85 -4.18 -12.38
CA PHE A 149 21.63 -4.87 -12.79
C PHE A 149 20.89 -5.55 -11.64
N ALA A 150 21.61 -6.09 -10.65
CA ALA A 150 20.98 -6.62 -9.44
C ALA A 150 20.32 -5.52 -8.60
N LEU A 151 20.91 -4.31 -8.53
CA LEU A 151 20.29 -3.15 -7.89
C LEU A 151 19.06 -2.66 -8.67
N PHE A 152 19.07 -2.66 -10.00
CA PHE A 152 17.87 -2.33 -10.76
C PHE A 152 16.73 -3.31 -10.49
N ARG A 153 17.02 -4.62 -10.38
CA ARG A 153 16.02 -5.62 -9.96
C ARG A 153 15.48 -5.31 -8.56
N LEU A 154 16.35 -4.97 -7.62
CA LEU A 154 15.93 -4.53 -6.29
C LEU A 154 15.02 -3.29 -6.36
N TYR A 155 15.38 -2.28 -7.16
CA TYR A 155 14.55 -1.08 -7.31
C TYR A 155 13.19 -1.40 -7.93
N GLN A 156 13.15 -2.24 -8.97
CA GLN A 156 11.88 -2.68 -9.55
C GLN A 156 11.03 -3.45 -8.54
N LYS A 157 11.65 -4.34 -7.76
CA LYS A 157 10.98 -5.05 -6.65
C LYS A 157 10.40 -4.11 -5.60
N VAL A 158 11.11 -3.01 -5.28
CA VAL A 158 10.62 -1.97 -4.37
C VAL A 158 9.44 -1.21 -4.98
N ILE A 159 9.52 -0.83 -6.26
CA ILE A 159 8.44 -0.17 -7.00
C ILE A 159 7.19 -1.05 -7.02
N ASP A 160 7.32 -2.30 -7.46
CA ASP A 160 6.22 -3.25 -7.57
C ASP A 160 5.60 -3.63 -6.20
N SER A 161 6.34 -3.45 -5.11
CA SER A 161 5.85 -3.67 -3.74
C SER A 161 5.17 -2.45 -3.11
N ASN A 162 5.21 -1.28 -3.77
CA ASN A 162 4.70 -0.02 -3.24
C ASN A 162 3.87 0.76 -4.28
N THR A 163 3.20 0.05 -5.17
CA THR A 163 2.50 0.63 -6.33
C THR A 163 1.53 1.73 -5.98
N PHE A 164 0.73 1.58 -4.91
CA PHE A 164 -0.25 2.57 -4.50
C PHE A 164 0.36 3.94 -4.16
N ARG A 165 1.55 3.98 -3.57
CA ARG A 165 2.26 5.24 -3.25
C ARG A 165 2.72 5.98 -4.50
N LEU A 166 2.95 5.25 -5.59
CA LEU A 166 3.42 5.77 -6.87
C LEU A 166 2.29 6.10 -7.84
N MET A 167 1.06 5.70 -7.53
CA MET A 167 -0.11 6.04 -8.33
C MET A 167 -0.43 7.52 -8.18
N ASN A 168 -0.57 8.22 -9.32
CA ASN A 168 -1.10 9.57 -9.36
C ASN A 168 -2.62 9.59 -9.16
N ASP A 169 -3.21 10.77 -9.11
CA ASP A 169 -4.64 10.90 -8.83
C ASP A 169 -5.51 10.37 -9.99
N ASP A 170 -5.05 10.51 -11.25
CA ASP A 170 -5.72 9.95 -12.43
C ASP A 170 -5.73 8.41 -12.37
N GLU A 171 -4.61 7.77 -12.00
CA GLU A 171 -4.51 6.32 -11.83
C GLU A 171 -5.42 5.79 -10.71
N LYS A 172 -5.50 6.50 -9.58
CA LYS A 172 -6.40 6.15 -8.46
C LYS A 172 -7.87 6.30 -8.84
N GLN A 173 -8.21 7.38 -9.57
CA GLN A 173 -9.55 7.60 -10.08
C GLN A 173 -9.93 6.50 -11.08
N ALA A 174 -9.05 6.17 -12.02
CA ALA A 174 -9.25 5.09 -12.97
C ALA A 174 -9.45 3.73 -12.27
N GLU A 175 -8.65 3.42 -11.25
CA GLU A 175 -8.82 2.21 -10.45
C GLU A 175 -10.20 2.13 -9.79
N ASN A 176 -10.67 3.24 -9.18
CA ASN A 176 -12.01 3.28 -8.58
C ASN A 176 -13.10 3.09 -9.63
N MET A 177 -12.96 3.67 -10.82
CA MET A 177 -13.93 3.50 -11.92
C MET A 177 -13.97 2.06 -12.42
N LEU A 178 -12.80 1.44 -12.61
CA LEU A 178 -12.70 0.03 -13.04
C LEU A 178 -13.29 -0.90 -11.99
N LEU A 179 -13.01 -0.64 -10.70
CA LEU A 179 -13.55 -1.41 -9.59
C LEU A 179 -15.07 -1.31 -9.53
N HIS A 180 -15.63 -0.09 -9.60
CA HIS A 180 -17.07 0.12 -9.58
C HIS A 180 -17.75 -0.55 -10.77
N CYS A 181 -17.22 -0.41 -11.97
CA CYS A 181 -17.73 -1.07 -13.17
C CYS A 181 -17.73 -2.61 -13.01
N GLY A 182 -16.64 -3.21 -12.54
CA GLY A 182 -16.54 -4.65 -12.36
C GLY A 182 -17.44 -5.18 -11.26
N VAL A 183 -17.63 -4.43 -10.17
CA VAL A 183 -18.57 -4.77 -9.09
C VAL A 183 -20.03 -4.72 -9.64
N TRP A 184 -20.38 -3.64 -10.35
CA TRP A 184 -21.69 -3.49 -10.98
C TRP A 184 -21.98 -4.65 -11.94
N LEU A 185 -21.06 -5.00 -12.85
CA LEU A 185 -21.17 -6.14 -13.76
C LEU A 185 -21.37 -7.46 -13.01
N SER A 186 -20.70 -7.63 -11.88
CA SER A 186 -20.81 -8.87 -11.09
C SER A 186 -22.16 -9.00 -10.38
N ALA A 187 -22.80 -7.90 -10.05
CA ALA A 187 -24.14 -7.87 -9.46
C ALA A 187 -25.26 -8.11 -10.49
N HIS A 188 -25.03 -7.69 -11.75
CA HIS A 188 -26.04 -7.77 -12.82
C HIS A 188 -25.82 -8.93 -13.79
N GLN A 189 -25.07 -9.96 -13.39
CA GLN A 189 -24.90 -11.19 -14.17
C GLN A 189 -26.23 -11.97 -14.24
N GLN A 190 -27.16 -11.49 -15.07
CA GLN A 190 -28.29 -12.31 -15.57
C GLN A 190 -27.93 -12.91 -16.95
N PRO A 191 -28.47 -14.09 -17.31
CA PRO A 191 -28.16 -14.75 -18.58
C PRO A 191 -28.87 -14.10 -19.79
N SER A 192 -29.09 -12.80 -19.82
CA SER A 192 -29.56 -12.07 -20.98
C SER A 192 -28.40 -11.76 -21.94
N HIS A 193 -28.63 -12.02 -23.23
CA HIS A 193 -27.62 -11.93 -24.31
C HIS A 193 -27.05 -10.53 -24.57
N GLU A 194 -27.49 -9.49 -23.86
CA GLU A 194 -26.97 -8.13 -23.97
C GLU A 194 -26.23 -7.76 -22.67
N ALA A 195 -25.00 -7.31 -22.81
CA ALA A 195 -24.23 -6.78 -21.69
C ALA A 195 -25.00 -5.57 -21.10
N PRO A 196 -25.23 -5.52 -19.79
CA PRO A 196 -25.96 -4.44 -19.18
C PRO A 196 -25.23 -3.12 -19.42
N PHE A 197 -25.99 -2.06 -19.68
CA PHE A 197 -25.43 -0.73 -19.90
C PHE A 197 -24.89 -0.14 -18.59
N TYR A 198 -23.60 0.24 -18.60
CA TYR A 198 -22.97 0.89 -17.46
C TYR A 198 -22.91 2.42 -17.68
N PRO A 199 -23.48 3.25 -16.80
CA PRO A 199 -23.65 4.68 -17.03
C PRO A 199 -22.37 5.46 -17.36
N LEU A 200 -21.23 5.08 -16.76
CA LEU A 200 -19.94 5.76 -17.04
C LEU A 200 -19.40 5.51 -18.45
N THR A 201 -19.98 4.59 -19.23
CA THR A 201 -19.55 4.38 -20.63
C THR A 201 -19.86 5.57 -21.55
N GLU A 202 -20.74 6.46 -21.14
CA GLU A 202 -21.08 7.67 -21.90
C GLU A 202 -20.40 8.93 -21.37
N ASP A 203 -19.77 8.87 -20.19
CA ASP A 203 -19.07 10.03 -19.63
C ASP A 203 -17.80 10.34 -20.43
N PRO A 204 -17.71 11.51 -21.11
CA PRO A 204 -16.54 11.89 -21.89
C PRO A 204 -15.28 12.06 -21.06
N GLU A 205 -15.40 12.51 -19.79
CA GLU A 205 -14.27 12.69 -18.89
C GLU A 205 -13.71 11.33 -18.49
N ALA A 206 -14.58 10.38 -18.15
CA ALA A 206 -14.20 9.00 -17.84
C ALA A 206 -13.49 8.34 -19.02
N LYS A 207 -14.03 8.45 -20.23
CA LYS A 207 -13.36 7.93 -21.45
C LYS A 207 -12.02 8.58 -21.70
N SER A 208 -11.92 9.90 -21.54
CA SER A 208 -10.66 10.63 -21.71
C SER A 208 -9.61 10.17 -20.70
N LEU A 209 -10.01 9.97 -19.45
CA LEU A 209 -9.14 9.47 -18.38
C LEU A 209 -8.60 8.07 -18.72
N LEU A 210 -9.48 7.14 -19.05
CA LEU A 210 -9.10 5.74 -19.35
C LEU A 210 -8.21 5.64 -20.59
N ASN A 211 -8.48 6.46 -21.63
CA ASN A 211 -7.68 6.47 -22.87
C ASN A 211 -6.27 7.06 -22.67
N ARG A 212 -6.01 7.78 -21.59
CA ARG A 212 -4.68 8.32 -21.24
C ARG A 212 -3.84 7.33 -20.45
N LEU A 213 -4.43 6.22 -19.97
CA LEU A 213 -3.70 5.22 -19.20
C LEU A 213 -2.66 4.51 -20.09
N GLN A 214 -1.41 4.58 -19.66
CA GLN A 214 -0.32 3.84 -20.27
C GLN A 214 -0.25 2.42 -19.68
N GLU A 215 0.48 1.53 -20.34
CA GLU A 215 0.69 0.15 -19.87
C GLU A 215 1.26 0.09 -18.44
N GLU A 216 2.19 1.00 -18.11
CA GLU A 216 2.75 1.12 -16.77
C GLU A 216 1.71 1.51 -15.73
N SER A 217 0.78 2.41 -16.06
CA SER A 217 -0.33 2.80 -15.18
C SER A 217 -1.28 1.65 -14.92
N LEU A 218 -1.64 0.90 -15.97
CA LEU A 218 -2.45 -0.31 -15.85
C LEU A 218 -1.73 -1.38 -15.01
N ARG A 219 -0.42 -1.55 -15.18
CA ARG A 219 0.39 -2.44 -14.35
C ARG A 219 0.31 -2.08 -12.87
N LYS A 220 0.47 -0.81 -12.51
CA LYS A 220 0.35 -0.34 -11.11
C LYS A 220 -1.04 -0.62 -10.55
N ILE A 221 -2.10 -0.30 -11.30
CA ILE A 221 -3.49 -0.56 -10.92
C ILE A 221 -3.72 -2.06 -10.66
N LEU A 222 -3.29 -2.92 -11.57
CA LEU A 222 -3.50 -4.36 -11.42
C LEU A 222 -2.70 -4.96 -10.26
N LEU A 223 -1.45 -4.51 -10.03
CA LEU A 223 -0.66 -4.96 -8.88
C LEU A 223 -1.30 -4.54 -7.56
N HIS A 224 -1.79 -3.29 -7.47
CA HIS A 224 -2.51 -2.82 -6.29
C HIS A 224 -3.84 -3.57 -6.10
N ALA A 225 -4.61 -3.77 -7.18
CA ALA A 225 -5.84 -4.53 -7.13
C ALA A 225 -5.64 -5.99 -6.65
N ASN A 226 -4.51 -6.60 -7.02
CA ASN A 226 -4.13 -7.92 -6.52
C ASN A 226 -3.85 -7.91 -5.02
N ASP A 227 -3.16 -6.87 -4.51
CA ASP A 227 -2.90 -6.71 -3.08
C ASP A 227 -4.18 -6.50 -2.26
N GLU A 228 -5.13 -5.80 -2.84
CA GLU A 228 -6.43 -5.48 -2.25
C GLU A 228 -7.50 -6.57 -2.51
N ASN A 229 -7.11 -7.68 -3.14
CA ASN A 229 -7.96 -8.82 -3.50
C ASN A 229 -9.22 -8.43 -4.28
N VAL A 230 -9.08 -7.47 -5.20
CA VAL A 230 -10.17 -6.98 -6.07
C VAL A 230 -9.84 -7.08 -7.57
N ILE A 231 -8.77 -7.79 -7.91
CA ILE A 231 -8.27 -7.90 -9.28
C ILE A 231 -9.31 -8.51 -10.24
N ASP A 232 -10.13 -9.44 -9.75
CA ASP A 232 -11.22 -10.06 -10.50
C ASP A 232 -12.26 -9.02 -10.97
N TYR A 233 -12.60 -8.05 -10.12
CA TYR A 233 -13.49 -6.94 -10.49
C TYR A 233 -12.80 -5.95 -11.44
N ILE A 234 -11.56 -5.56 -11.16
CA ILE A 234 -10.81 -4.64 -12.01
C ILE A 234 -10.67 -5.21 -13.44
N ARG A 235 -10.35 -6.49 -13.58
CA ARG A 235 -10.26 -7.14 -14.88
C ARG A 235 -11.60 -7.16 -15.63
N LYS A 236 -12.71 -7.49 -14.95
CA LYS A 236 -14.06 -7.43 -15.55
C LYS A 236 -14.39 -6.03 -16.04
N GLY A 237 -14.16 -4.99 -15.21
CA GLY A 237 -14.39 -3.61 -15.58
C GLY A 237 -13.52 -3.17 -16.76
N ALA A 238 -12.24 -3.52 -16.75
CA ALA A 238 -11.31 -3.19 -17.82
C ALA A 238 -11.69 -3.85 -19.15
N THR A 239 -12.04 -5.14 -19.14
CA THR A 239 -12.51 -5.86 -20.34
C THR A 239 -13.78 -5.22 -20.90
N TYR A 240 -14.75 -4.88 -20.05
CA TYR A 240 -15.98 -4.22 -20.48
C TYR A 240 -15.71 -2.83 -21.09
N LEU A 241 -14.74 -2.10 -20.56
CA LEU A 241 -14.34 -0.78 -21.06
C LEU A 241 -13.26 -0.86 -22.18
N HIS A 242 -13.04 -2.05 -22.75
CA HIS A 242 -12.11 -2.31 -23.86
C HIS A 242 -10.66 -1.94 -23.59
N LEU A 243 -10.22 -1.97 -22.33
CA LEU A 243 -8.81 -1.81 -21.98
C LEU A 243 -8.06 -3.14 -22.11
N GLN A 244 -6.87 -3.11 -22.71
CA GLN A 244 -6.04 -4.28 -22.88
C GLN A 244 -5.26 -4.57 -21.59
N VAL A 245 -5.83 -5.39 -20.71
CA VAL A 245 -5.21 -5.80 -19.44
C VAL A 245 -4.73 -7.26 -19.42
N GLU A 246 -5.00 -8.01 -20.49
CA GLU A 246 -4.69 -9.45 -20.58
C GLU A 246 -3.20 -9.74 -20.69
N SER A 247 -2.40 -8.78 -21.19
CA SER A 247 -0.96 -8.94 -21.40
C SER A 247 -0.11 -8.92 -20.14
N ILE A 248 -0.66 -8.48 -18.99
CA ILE A 248 0.10 -8.35 -17.75
C ILE A 248 0.09 -9.68 -17.01
N ASN A 249 1.17 -10.44 -17.21
CA ASN A 249 1.44 -11.65 -16.46
C ASN A 249 2.09 -11.30 -15.11
N PHE A 250 1.50 -11.76 -14.00
CA PHE A 250 2.06 -11.60 -12.66
C PHE A 250 3.11 -12.66 -12.32
N ASP A 251 3.17 -13.75 -13.11
CA ASP A 251 4.15 -14.80 -12.92
C ASP A 251 5.55 -14.25 -13.20
N GLY A 252 6.41 -14.32 -12.18
CA GLY A 252 7.77 -13.80 -12.27
C GLY A 252 7.98 -12.35 -11.83
N ILE A 253 6.92 -11.63 -11.42
CA ILE A 253 7.08 -10.32 -10.76
C ILE A 253 7.57 -10.54 -9.31
N GLU A 254 8.84 -10.22 -9.08
CA GLU A 254 9.41 -10.29 -7.75
C GLU A 254 8.90 -9.13 -6.89
N ARG A 255 8.32 -9.46 -5.72
CA ARG A 255 7.81 -8.49 -4.75
C ARG A 255 8.25 -8.88 -3.34
N PHE A 256 8.41 -7.89 -2.48
CA PHE A 256 8.57 -8.15 -1.05
C PHE A 256 7.24 -8.61 -0.45
N GLU A 257 7.31 -9.55 0.48
CA GLU A 257 6.13 -9.89 1.28
C GLU A 257 5.62 -8.64 1.99
N GLN A 258 4.30 -8.46 1.98
CA GLN A 258 3.70 -7.37 2.72
C GLN A 258 3.96 -7.58 4.22
N LYS A 259 4.32 -6.51 4.92
CA LYS A 259 4.59 -6.55 6.37
C LYS A 259 3.35 -6.91 7.20
N LEU A 260 2.19 -6.97 6.58
CA LEU A 260 0.91 -7.17 7.24
C LEU A 260 0.62 -8.65 7.50
N LYS A 261 -0.09 -8.91 8.59
CA LYS A 261 -0.78 -10.18 8.79
C LYS A 261 -1.67 -10.41 7.58
N LYS A 262 -1.63 -11.61 6.98
CA LYS A 262 -2.46 -11.95 5.81
C LYS A 262 -3.89 -11.48 6.06
N PRO A 263 -4.44 -10.57 5.23
CA PRO A 263 -5.83 -10.18 5.34
C PRO A 263 -6.72 -11.39 5.05
N HIS A 264 -7.92 -11.40 5.59
CA HIS A 264 -8.92 -12.38 5.19
C HIS A 264 -9.40 -12.05 3.76
N ASP A 265 -9.61 -13.05 2.91
CA ASP A 265 -10.16 -12.85 1.56
C ASP A 265 -11.55 -12.21 1.60
N SER A 266 -12.33 -12.57 2.62
CA SER A 266 -13.62 -11.98 2.96
C SER A 266 -13.82 -11.94 4.46
N LEU A 267 -14.65 -11.02 4.94
CA LEU A 267 -15.02 -10.96 6.35
C LEU A 267 -16.24 -11.86 6.60
N PRO A 268 -16.30 -12.57 7.75
CA PRO A 268 -17.46 -13.36 8.09
C PRO A 268 -18.69 -12.47 8.30
N THR A 269 -19.84 -12.97 7.83
CA THR A 269 -21.16 -12.33 7.96
C THR A 269 -22.04 -12.99 9.01
N ASP A 270 -21.58 -14.09 9.62
CA ASP A 270 -22.29 -14.91 10.59
C ASP A 270 -21.67 -14.89 11.99
N ARG A 271 -20.48 -14.33 12.12
CA ARG A 271 -19.71 -14.33 13.38
C ARG A 271 -18.77 -13.13 13.49
N LEU A 272 -18.30 -12.85 14.70
CA LEU A 272 -17.28 -11.84 14.97
C LEU A 272 -15.88 -12.43 14.82
N LEU A 273 -14.98 -11.65 14.20
CA LEU A 273 -13.56 -12.01 14.04
C LEU A 273 -12.81 -12.11 15.36
N ALA A 274 -13.19 -11.29 16.34
CA ALA A 274 -12.44 -11.13 17.57
C ALA A 274 -13.14 -11.75 18.78
N ARG A 275 -12.40 -12.57 19.54
CA ARG A 275 -12.81 -12.99 20.91
C ARG A 275 -12.90 -11.81 21.90
N HIS A 276 -12.34 -10.64 21.63
CA HIS A 276 -12.51 -9.41 22.44
C HIS A 276 -13.92 -8.83 22.38
N ALA A 277 -14.75 -9.47 21.65
CA ALA A 277 -16.15 -9.19 21.50
C ALA A 277 -17.03 -9.64 22.66
N MET A 278 -16.53 -9.90 23.88
CA MET A 278 -17.45 -10.23 24.96
C MET A 278 -18.55 -9.16 25.07
N LYS A 279 -18.18 -7.88 25.06
CA LYS A 279 -19.15 -6.78 25.01
C LYS A 279 -20.00 -6.77 23.73
N ASN A 280 -19.39 -7.03 22.58
CA ASN A 280 -20.11 -7.09 21.32
C ASN A 280 -20.98 -8.34 21.24
N LYS A 281 -20.50 -9.49 21.71
CA LYS A 281 -21.30 -10.72 21.76
C LYS A 281 -22.56 -10.51 22.58
N ILE A 282 -22.48 -9.96 23.79
CA ILE A 282 -23.63 -9.63 24.64
C ILE A 282 -24.58 -8.69 23.91
N ARG A 283 -24.07 -7.65 23.25
CA ARG A 283 -24.89 -6.72 22.45
C ARG A 283 -25.59 -7.42 21.29
N PHE A 284 -24.93 -8.33 20.59
CA PHE A 284 -25.52 -9.11 19.52
C PHE A 284 -26.58 -10.08 20.04
N ASP A 285 -26.38 -10.67 21.21
CA ASP A 285 -27.39 -11.53 21.84
C ASP A 285 -28.66 -10.74 22.23
N HIS A 286 -28.49 -9.51 22.76
CA HIS A 286 -29.61 -8.58 23.01
C HIS A 286 -30.32 -8.16 21.71
N LEU A 287 -29.56 -7.80 20.66
CA LEU A 287 -30.15 -7.44 19.37
C LEU A 287 -31.04 -8.54 18.79
N ARG A 288 -30.62 -9.80 18.89
CA ARG A 288 -31.41 -10.94 18.42
C ARG A 288 -32.74 -11.09 19.17
N GLN A 289 -32.75 -10.77 20.46
CA GLN A 289 -33.95 -10.85 21.30
C GLN A 289 -34.88 -9.66 21.07
N ASP A 290 -34.34 -8.45 21.02
CA ASP A 290 -35.10 -7.20 21.01
C ASP A 290 -35.61 -6.82 19.63
N GLU A 291 -34.75 -6.91 18.58
CA GLU A 291 -35.05 -6.40 17.23
C GLU A 291 -35.50 -7.51 16.26
N LYS A 292 -35.29 -8.80 16.59
CA LYS A 292 -35.60 -9.95 15.71
C LYS A 292 -35.12 -9.70 14.26
N PRO A 293 -33.82 -9.45 14.06
CA PRO A 293 -33.28 -9.06 12.76
C PRO A 293 -33.39 -10.18 11.72
N SER A 294 -33.46 -9.79 10.44
CA SER A 294 -33.24 -10.69 9.32
C SER A 294 -31.77 -11.13 9.23
N ASP A 295 -31.51 -12.19 8.47
CA ASP A 295 -30.13 -12.66 8.25
C ASP A 295 -29.27 -11.57 7.59
N THR A 296 -29.84 -10.78 6.66
CA THR A 296 -29.15 -9.67 6.01
C THR A 296 -28.78 -8.55 7.00
N GLU A 297 -29.71 -8.13 7.85
CA GLU A 297 -29.44 -7.11 8.87
C GLU A 297 -28.37 -7.56 9.85
N MET A 298 -28.39 -8.82 10.26
CA MET A 298 -27.34 -9.40 11.10
C MET A 298 -26.00 -9.45 10.38
N ALA A 299 -25.98 -9.87 9.11
CA ALA A 299 -24.77 -9.92 8.31
C ALA A 299 -24.13 -8.52 8.16
N LEU A 300 -24.95 -7.49 7.91
CA LEU A 300 -24.50 -6.09 7.86
C LEU A 300 -23.89 -5.66 9.21
N CYS A 301 -24.56 -5.94 10.33
CA CYS A 301 -24.03 -5.63 11.66
C CYS A 301 -22.69 -6.32 11.93
N TYR A 302 -22.57 -7.60 11.57
CA TYR A 302 -21.28 -8.32 11.66
C TYR A 302 -20.21 -7.67 10.83
N LEU A 303 -20.50 -7.29 9.58
CA LEU A 303 -19.52 -6.64 8.70
C LEU A 303 -19.05 -5.31 9.24
N PHE A 304 -19.94 -4.44 9.73
CA PHE A 304 -19.52 -3.15 10.32
C PHE A 304 -18.54 -3.35 11.49
N VAL A 305 -18.82 -4.31 12.39
CA VAL A 305 -17.94 -4.59 13.53
C VAL A 305 -16.63 -5.23 13.06
N ASN A 306 -16.68 -6.15 12.11
CA ASN A 306 -15.50 -6.85 11.58
C ASN A 306 -14.60 -5.91 10.77
N ILE A 307 -15.18 -4.96 10.01
CA ILE A 307 -14.43 -3.91 9.29
C ILE A 307 -13.72 -2.98 10.28
N ASP A 308 -14.38 -2.52 11.34
CA ASP A 308 -13.73 -1.70 12.36
C ASP A 308 -12.54 -2.44 13.00
N PHE A 309 -12.74 -3.72 13.31
CA PHE A 309 -11.68 -4.55 13.85
C PHE A 309 -10.52 -4.74 12.87
N ALA A 310 -10.82 -5.02 11.59
CA ALA A 310 -9.80 -5.17 10.55
C ALA A 310 -9.01 -3.86 10.34
N LEU A 311 -9.71 -2.71 10.39
CA LEU A 311 -9.10 -1.39 10.30
C LEU A 311 -8.14 -1.10 11.49
N GLN A 312 -8.53 -1.48 12.71
CA GLN A 312 -7.68 -1.33 13.90
C GLN A 312 -6.44 -2.24 13.85
N ARG A 313 -6.53 -3.36 13.15
CA ARG A 313 -5.45 -4.35 12.97
C ARG A 313 -4.62 -4.14 11.71
N HIS A 314 -4.93 -3.12 10.93
CA HIS A 314 -4.31 -2.89 9.62
C HIS A 314 -4.41 -4.10 8.67
N THR A 315 -5.53 -4.82 8.71
CA THR A 315 -5.84 -5.97 7.85
C THR A 315 -7.05 -5.71 6.96
N LEU A 316 -7.56 -4.48 6.94
CA LEU A 316 -8.66 -4.09 6.07
C LEU A 316 -8.15 -3.94 4.64
N ILE A 317 -8.84 -4.57 3.68
CA ILE A 317 -8.57 -4.47 2.24
C ILE A 317 -9.83 -4.02 1.50
N ARG A 318 -9.68 -3.54 0.26
CA ARG A 318 -10.81 -3.07 -0.57
C ARG A 318 -11.87 -4.16 -0.79
N ARG A 319 -11.50 -5.43 -0.85
CA ARG A 319 -12.46 -6.53 -0.93
C ARG A 319 -13.52 -6.48 0.16
N HIS A 320 -13.15 -6.10 1.38
CA HIS A 320 -14.09 -5.99 2.51
C HIS A 320 -15.09 -4.84 2.32
N LEU A 321 -14.64 -3.73 1.71
CA LEU A 321 -15.52 -2.60 1.36
C LEU A 321 -16.48 -2.98 0.23
N VAL A 322 -16.00 -3.71 -0.78
CA VAL A 322 -16.86 -4.26 -1.85
C VAL A 322 -17.91 -5.20 -1.26
N GLN A 323 -17.54 -6.05 -0.31
CA GLN A 323 -18.46 -6.97 0.35
C GLN A 323 -19.59 -6.20 1.09
N LEU A 324 -19.23 -5.14 1.82
CA LEU A 324 -20.23 -4.28 2.49
C LEU A 324 -21.10 -3.54 1.47
N TYR A 325 -20.49 -2.96 0.42
CA TYR A 325 -21.20 -2.28 -0.67
C TYR A 325 -22.24 -3.20 -1.33
N MET A 326 -21.86 -4.44 -1.65
CA MET A 326 -22.74 -5.41 -2.29
C MET A 326 -23.96 -5.71 -1.45
N LEU A 327 -23.80 -5.87 -0.13
CA LEU A 327 -24.94 -6.11 0.77
C LEU A 327 -25.81 -4.87 0.92
N LEU A 328 -25.23 -3.68 1.05
CA LEU A 328 -26.00 -2.44 1.16
C LEU A 328 -26.80 -2.11 -0.13
N ARG A 329 -26.22 -2.37 -1.29
CA ARG A 329 -26.80 -1.95 -2.57
C ARG A 329 -27.77 -2.97 -3.18
N TYR A 330 -27.55 -4.26 -2.92
CA TYR A 330 -28.24 -5.36 -3.64
C TYR A 330 -29.00 -6.34 -2.75
N SER A 331 -29.11 -6.08 -1.44
CA SER A 331 -29.89 -6.93 -0.53
C SER A 331 -31.05 -6.16 0.09
N ASP A 332 -32.11 -6.86 0.40
CA ASP A 332 -33.26 -6.27 1.10
C ASP A 332 -33.02 -6.25 2.61
N TYR A 333 -33.22 -5.10 3.24
CA TYR A 333 -33.17 -4.90 4.68
C TYR A 333 -33.99 -3.67 5.09
N ASP A 334 -34.41 -3.60 6.35
CA ASP A 334 -35.07 -2.42 6.93
C ASP A 334 -34.01 -1.42 7.41
N GLU A 335 -33.92 -0.25 6.74
CA GLU A 335 -32.92 0.79 7.02
C GLU A 335 -33.06 1.38 8.43
N ASP A 336 -34.30 1.69 8.84
CA ASP A 336 -34.57 2.23 10.17
C ASP A 336 -34.18 1.25 11.28
N LYS A 337 -34.44 -0.02 11.05
CA LYS A 337 -34.07 -1.08 11.98
C LYS A 337 -32.56 -1.27 12.03
N LEU A 338 -31.90 -1.30 10.89
CA LEU A 338 -30.44 -1.38 10.80
C LEU A 338 -29.80 -0.18 11.51
N GLU A 339 -30.32 1.03 11.36
CA GLU A 339 -29.82 2.19 12.07
C GLU A 339 -29.97 2.02 13.61
N ARG A 340 -31.13 1.55 14.10
CA ARG A 340 -31.33 1.27 15.54
C ARG A 340 -30.33 0.22 16.05
N MET A 341 -30.15 -0.86 15.30
CA MET A 341 -29.19 -1.93 15.63
C MET A 341 -27.75 -1.39 15.70
N LEU A 342 -27.31 -0.62 14.71
CA LEU A 342 -25.97 0.00 14.69
C LEU A 342 -25.79 1.00 15.85
N ARG A 343 -26.85 1.69 16.27
CA ARG A 343 -26.85 2.57 17.44
C ARG A 343 -26.67 1.75 18.73
N SER A 344 -27.39 0.64 18.89
CA SER A 344 -27.26 -0.26 20.04
C SER A 344 -25.87 -0.90 20.13
N LEU A 345 -25.26 -1.21 18.98
CA LEU A 345 -23.87 -1.67 18.87
C LEU A 345 -22.84 -0.56 19.12
N GLN A 346 -23.25 0.72 19.23
CA GLN A 346 -22.38 1.89 19.26
C GLN A 346 -21.53 2.06 17.98
N MET A 347 -22.01 1.52 16.87
CA MET A 347 -21.31 1.56 15.58
C MET A 347 -21.80 2.69 14.67
N LYS A 348 -22.89 3.40 14.99
CA LYS A 348 -23.45 4.47 14.15
C LYS A 348 -22.41 5.51 13.70
N PRO A 349 -21.52 6.07 14.57
CA PRO A 349 -20.53 7.05 14.12
C PRO A 349 -19.50 6.48 13.16
N PHE A 350 -19.15 5.20 13.31
CA PHE A 350 -18.23 4.50 12.39
C PHE A 350 -18.91 4.20 11.07
N ALA A 351 -20.13 3.67 11.11
CA ALA A 351 -20.93 3.38 9.91
C ALA A 351 -21.14 4.64 9.05
N SER A 352 -21.48 5.79 9.66
CA SER A 352 -21.61 7.09 8.99
C SER A 352 -20.33 7.49 8.21
N ARG A 353 -19.16 7.22 8.75
CA ARG A 353 -17.87 7.46 8.10
C ARG A 353 -17.59 6.45 6.98
N LEU A 354 -18.00 5.19 7.17
CA LEU A 354 -17.90 4.18 6.11
C LEU A 354 -18.82 4.50 4.94
N MET A 355 -20.02 5.07 5.15
CA MET A 355 -20.88 5.54 4.04
C MET A 355 -20.13 6.55 3.18
N GLN A 356 -19.43 7.52 3.79
CA GLN A 356 -18.59 8.47 3.07
C GLN A 356 -17.48 7.79 2.27
N ILE A 357 -16.80 6.82 2.87
CA ILE A 357 -15.73 6.06 2.19
C ILE A 357 -16.28 5.24 1.01
N LEU A 358 -17.44 4.58 1.18
CA LEU A 358 -18.07 3.81 0.11
C LEU A 358 -18.57 4.71 -1.02
N HIS A 359 -19.10 5.91 -0.71
CA HIS A 359 -19.45 6.89 -1.70
C HIS A 359 -18.25 7.31 -2.56
N GLU A 360 -17.12 7.61 -1.94
CA GLU A 360 -15.89 8.05 -2.63
C GLU A 360 -15.22 6.94 -3.45
N SER A 361 -15.22 5.71 -2.94
CA SER A 361 -14.46 4.59 -3.55
C SER A 361 -15.27 3.70 -4.47
N LEU A 362 -16.58 3.61 -4.26
CA LEU A 362 -17.48 2.69 -4.97
C LEU A 362 -18.76 3.39 -5.46
N ALA A 363 -18.83 4.72 -5.37
CA ALA A 363 -19.97 5.53 -5.79
C ALA A 363 -21.31 5.06 -5.17
N LEU A 364 -21.31 4.66 -3.88
CA LEU A 364 -22.56 4.33 -3.18
C LEU A 364 -23.46 5.55 -3.13
N GLU A 365 -24.67 5.43 -3.69
CA GLU A 365 -25.65 6.49 -3.76
C GLU A 365 -26.35 6.70 -2.40
N GLU A 366 -26.77 7.92 -2.10
CA GLU A 366 -27.43 8.27 -0.82
C GLU A 366 -28.66 7.41 -0.52
N GLY A 367 -29.43 7.01 -1.55
CA GLY A 367 -30.61 6.17 -1.42
C GLY A 367 -30.33 4.73 -0.92
N PHE A 368 -29.07 4.32 -0.81
CA PHE A 368 -28.66 3.01 -0.29
C PHE A 368 -27.82 3.14 1.01
N MET A 369 -27.82 4.33 1.60
CA MET A 369 -27.10 4.59 2.84
C MET A 369 -28.07 4.56 4.03
N PRO A 370 -28.07 3.52 4.86
CA PRO A 370 -28.96 3.44 6.02
C PRO A 370 -28.67 4.52 7.08
N ILE A 371 -27.54 5.20 6.95
CA ILE A 371 -27.10 6.27 7.83
C ILE A 371 -26.44 7.37 6.98
N PRO A 372 -26.76 8.65 7.23
CA PRO A 372 -26.14 9.76 6.50
C PRO A 372 -24.61 9.71 6.54
N PRO A 373 -23.93 9.98 5.43
CA PRO A 373 -22.47 10.00 5.37
C PRO A 373 -21.89 11.11 6.23
N LYS A 374 -20.70 10.90 6.77
CA LYS A 374 -19.98 11.88 7.59
C LYS A 374 -18.54 12.01 7.16
N ASP A 375 -18.13 13.23 6.80
CA ASP A 375 -16.74 13.57 6.56
C ASP A 375 -16.17 14.40 7.73
N ASP A 376 -15.28 13.80 8.51
CA ASP A 376 -14.62 14.44 9.64
C ASP A 376 -13.12 14.04 9.70
N ARG A 377 -12.40 14.55 10.70
CA ARG A 377 -10.99 14.20 10.90
C ARG A 377 -10.76 12.69 11.05
N THR A 378 -11.71 11.97 11.60
CA THR A 378 -11.63 10.50 11.75
C THR A 378 -11.83 9.83 10.40
N THR A 379 -12.75 10.31 9.54
CA THR A 379 -12.90 9.85 8.15
C THR A 379 -11.59 10.03 7.38
N SER A 380 -10.95 11.20 7.51
CA SER A 380 -9.63 11.44 6.92
C SER A 380 -8.55 10.48 7.45
N SER A 381 -8.62 10.10 8.74
CA SER A 381 -7.73 9.09 9.32
C SER A 381 -8.00 7.69 8.76
N ILE A 382 -9.27 7.32 8.53
CA ILE A 382 -9.66 6.06 7.90
C ILE A 382 -9.14 6.01 6.46
N ARG A 383 -9.34 7.09 5.66
CA ARG A 383 -8.78 7.19 4.30
C ARG A 383 -7.27 6.96 4.29
N LYS A 384 -6.55 7.65 5.19
CA LYS A 384 -5.09 7.46 5.32
C LYS A 384 -4.71 6.02 5.70
N LYS A 385 -5.46 5.38 6.57
CA LYS A 385 -5.21 3.97 6.94
C LYS A 385 -5.44 3.04 5.76
N LEU A 386 -6.50 3.25 4.97
CA LEU A 386 -6.74 2.50 3.73
C LEU A 386 -5.66 2.74 2.67
N GLN A 387 -5.10 3.95 2.63
CA GLN A 387 -4.00 4.30 1.75
C GLN A 387 -2.64 3.81 2.27
N ASN A 388 -2.45 3.72 3.58
CA ASN A 388 -1.18 3.41 4.24
C ASN A 388 -1.06 1.94 4.69
N ILE A 389 -1.98 1.06 4.29
CA ILE A 389 -1.88 -0.38 4.62
C ILE A 389 -0.54 -0.96 4.14
N ASN A 390 0.11 -0.32 3.17
CA ASN A 390 1.40 -0.71 2.62
C ASN A 390 2.63 -0.06 3.30
N ILE A 391 2.49 0.77 4.35
CA ILE A 391 3.60 1.60 4.88
C ILE A 391 4.09 1.18 6.29
N GLN A 392 3.49 0.19 6.93
CA GLN A 392 3.97 -0.24 8.27
C GLN A 392 4.62 -1.60 8.29
#